data_bd6d9746ae12f7b50df40d4aae20f59a
#
_entry.id   bd6d9746ae12f7b50df40d4aae20f59a
#
_cell.length_a   1.000
_cell.length_b   1.000
_cell.length_c   1.000
_cell.angle_alpha   90.00
_cell.angle_beta   90.00
_cell.angle_gamma   90.00
#
_symmetry.space_group_name_H-M   'P 1'
#
loop_
_entity.id
_entity.type
_entity.pdbx_description
1 polymer ?
#
loop_
_entity_poly.entity_id
_entity_poly.type
_entity_poly.pdbx_seq_one_letter_code
_entity_poly.pdbx_strand_id
1 'polypeptide(L)'
;MQPKNLIALLFSTLLSFSARAGSDTIPIPSSWANTEGSTLTLSSTDSAGKITGTYVNNAAGYNCQNIAYPVTGWVYGTAITFDTKWESASESCNSITSWAGYYYQGQITTFWNLVQNGSITSSQIVQGKDTFTPVTKVVNKKLMHKK
;
A
#
# COMPACT_ATOMS: atom_id res chain seq x y z
N MET A 1 5.18 -76.93 2.38
CA MET A 1 5.50 -75.74 1.60
C MET A 1 4.54 -74.64 2.04
N GLN A 2 5.01 -73.68 2.81
CA GLN A 2 4.20 -72.49 3.21
C GLN A 2 4.66 -71.28 2.40
N PRO A 3 3.73 -70.44 1.88
CA PRO A 3 4.11 -69.20 1.19
C PRO A 3 4.39 -68.13 2.21
N LYS A 4 5.55 -67.46 2.08
CA LYS A 4 5.97 -66.31 2.84
C LYS A 4 5.20 -65.05 2.36
N ASN A 5 4.34 -64.49 3.22
CA ASN A 5 3.69 -63.21 3.00
C ASN A 5 4.69 -62.07 3.18
N LEU A 6 5.01 -61.38 2.09
CA LEU A 6 5.81 -60.19 2.07
C LEU A 6 4.87 -58.98 2.30
N ILE A 7 4.90 -58.41 3.51
CA ILE A 7 4.17 -57.16 3.82
C ILE A 7 5.06 -56.00 3.38
N ALA A 8 4.67 -55.34 2.27
CA ALA A 8 5.27 -54.11 1.81
C ALA A 8 4.70 -52.92 2.65
N LEU A 9 5.54 -52.37 3.54
CA LEU A 9 5.22 -51.13 4.23
C LEU A 9 5.37 -49.94 3.25
N LEU A 10 4.26 -49.38 2.82
CA LEU A 10 4.24 -48.10 2.11
C LEU A 10 4.47 -46.99 3.17
N PHE A 11 5.67 -46.41 3.16
CA PHE A 11 5.95 -45.13 3.84
C PHE A 11 5.36 -44.01 3.03
N SER A 12 4.18 -43.51 3.43
CA SER A 12 3.59 -42.26 2.90
C SER A 12 4.28 -41.07 3.56
N THR A 13 5.22 -40.42 2.86
CA THR A 13 5.82 -39.17 3.31
C THR A 13 4.80 -38.03 3.06
N LEU A 14 4.12 -37.60 4.13
CA LEU A 14 3.34 -36.39 4.15
C LEU A 14 4.31 -35.20 4.05
N LEU A 15 4.43 -34.60 2.85
CA LEU A 15 5.03 -33.28 2.69
C LEU A 15 4.10 -32.27 3.32
N SER A 16 4.43 -31.82 4.53
CA SER A 16 3.78 -30.69 5.17
C SER A 16 4.18 -29.42 4.43
N PHE A 17 3.34 -28.92 3.54
CA PHE A 17 3.44 -27.58 3.02
C PHE A 17 3.08 -26.61 4.16
N SER A 18 4.09 -26.06 4.81
CA SER A 18 3.91 -24.91 5.70
C SER A 18 3.57 -23.71 4.82
N ALA A 19 2.29 -23.42 4.65
CA ALA A 19 1.86 -22.14 4.12
C ALA A 19 2.40 -21.05 5.06
N ARG A 20 3.38 -20.29 4.58
CA ARG A 20 3.87 -19.11 5.28
C ARG A 20 2.71 -18.12 5.25
N ALA A 21 2.00 -17.95 6.37
CA ALA A 21 1.08 -16.84 6.55
C ALA A 21 1.91 -15.56 6.36
N GLY A 22 1.70 -14.88 5.25
CA GLY A 22 2.27 -13.57 5.02
C GLY A 22 1.84 -12.67 6.17
N SER A 23 2.73 -11.78 6.63
CA SER A 23 2.39 -10.77 7.63
C SER A 23 1.18 -9.98 7.13
N ASP A 24 0.05 -10.09 7.84
CA ASP A 24 -1.18 -9.33 7.54
C ASP A 24 -1.06 -7.85 7.96
N THR A 25 0.17 -7.36 8.09
CA THR A 25 0.48 -5.98 8.50
C THR A 25 1.17 -5.24 7.37
N ILE A 26 0.78 -3.98 7.19
CA ILE A 26 1.42 -3.09 6.22
C ILE A 26 2.87 -2.84 6.65
N PRO A 27 3.87 -3.15 5.80
CA PRO A 27 5.25 -2.83 6.12
C PRO A 27 5.46 -1.32 6.18
N ILE A 28 6.12 -0.82 7.23
CA ILE A 28 6.52 0.59 7.40
C ILE A 28 7.95 0.61 7.92
N PRO A 29 8.89 1.33 7.25
CA PRO A 29 8.70 2.21 6.09
C PRO A 29 8.46 1.45 4.78
N SER A 30 7.66 2.04 3.88
CA SER A 30 7.35 1.47 2.56
C SER A 30 6.88 2.52 1.57
N SER A 31 6.93 2.19 0.27
CA SER A 31 6.40 3.05 -0.80
C SER A 31 5.50 2.24 -1.73
N TRP A 32 4.45 2.86 -2.18
CA TRP A 32 3.35 2.25 -2.91
C TRP A 32 2.96 3.12 -4.10
N ALA A 33 2.67 2.54 -5.24
CA ALA A 33 2.15 3.25 -6.41
C ALA A 33 0.75 2.77 -6.77
N ASN A 34 -0.14 3.69 -7.14
CA ASN A 34 -1.44 3.35 -7.71
C ASN A 34 -1.38 3.26 -9.25
N THR A 35 -2.47 2.89 -9.87
CA THR A 35 -2.57 2.74 -11.33
C THR A 35 -2.42 4.05 -12.09
N GLU A 36 -2.69 5.18 -11.43
CA GLU A 36 -2.55 6.53 -11.99
C GLU A 36 -1.11 7.07 -11.89
N GLY A 37 -0.19 6.28 -11.33
CA GLY A 37 1.21 6.64 -11.14
C GLY A 37 1.48 7.53 -9.92
N SER A 38 0.47 7.80 -9.10
CA SER A 38 0.65 8.50 -7.82
C SER A 38 1.35 7.59 -6.81
N THR A 39 2.12 8.19 -5.91
CA THR A 39 2.95 7.45 -4.94
C THR A 39 2.60 7.83 -3.51
N LEU A 40 2.26 6.83 -2.70
CA LEU A 40 2.15 6.91 -1.25
C LEU A 40 3.45 6.40 -0.62
N THR A 41 4.11 7.20 0.21
CA THR A 41 5.24 6.78 1.03
C THR A 41 4.84 6.82 2.50
N LEU A 42 4.86 5.67 3.15
CA LEU A 42 4.69 5.54 4.60
C LEU A 42 6.08 5.57 5.23
N SER A 43 6.39 6.63 6.00
CA SER A 43 7.74 6.86 6.53
C SER A 43 7.91 6.29 7.92
N SER A 44 6.90 6.43 8.79
CA SER A 44 6.94 5.95 10.17
C SER A 44 5.56 5.62 10.71
N THR A 45 5.54 4.81 11.77
CA THR A 45 4.37 4.58 12.61
C THR A 45 4.78 4.65 14.08
N ASP A 46 3.90 5.13 14.93
CA ASP A 46 4.08 5.12 16.39
C ASP A 46 3.40 3.91 17.04
N SER A 47 3.51 3.78 18.35
CA SER A 47 2.92 2.68 19.13
C SER A 47 1.39 2.67 19.13
N ALA A 48 0.75 3.80 18.81
CA ALA A 48 -0.71 3.91 18.66
C ALA A 48 -1.19 3.60 17.24
N GLY A 49 -0.27 3.30 16.31
CA GLY A 49 -0.56 3.05 14.90
C GLY A 49 -0.72 4.31 14.07
N LYS A 50 -0.42 5.50 14.61
CA LYS A 50 -0.42 6.74 13.83
C LYS A 50 0.72 6.72 12.83
N ILE A 51 0.41 6.98 11.57
CA ILE A 51 1.38 7.00 10.48
C ILE A 51 1.69 8.42 10.03
N THR A 52 2.91 8.59 9.51
CA THR A 52 3.34 9.78 8.76
C THR A 52 4.00 9.37 7.46
N GLY A 53 3.95 10.26 6.48
CA GLY A 53 4.54 9.99 5.18
C GLY A 53 4.30 11.12 4.20
N THR A 54 4.34 10.78 2.92
CA THR A 54 4.06 11.71 1.82
C THR A 54 3.21 11.05 0.73
N TYR A 55 2.45 11.88 0.03
CA TYR A 55 1.74 11.51 -1.18
C TYR A 55 2.18 12.41 -2.32
N VAL A 56 2.51 11.82 -3.47
CA VAL A 56 2.80 12.54 -4.73
C VAL A 56 1.69 12.21 -5.71
N ASN A 57 0.89 13.21 -6.08
CA ASN A 57 -0.15 13.04 -7.08
C ASN A 57 0.46 13.05 -8.49
N ASN A 58 0.09 12.07 -9.33
CA ASN A 58 0.39 12.03 -10.75
C ASN A 58 -0.85 11.70 -11.60
N ALA A 59 -2.04 11.66 -10.97
CA ALA A 59 -3.27 11.37 -11.68
C ALA A 59 -3.58 12.45 -12.72
N ALA A 60 -3.87 12.03 -13.96
CA ALA A 60 -4.20 12.93 -15.03
C ALA A 60 -5.50 13.70 -14.74
N GLY A 61 -5.52 14.99 -15.09
CA GLY A 61 -6.69 15.87 -14.90
C GLY A 61 -6.79 16.51 -13.51
N TYR A 62 -5.83 16.22 -12.62
CA TYR A 62 -5.72 16.87 -11.30
C TYR A 62 -4.50 17.79 -11.28
N ASN A 63 -4.62 18.89 -10.54
CA ASN A 63 -3.51 19.82 -10.30
C ASN A 63 -2.62 19.38 -9.14
N CYS A 64 -1.59 20.15 -8.81
CA CYS A 64 -0.61 19.84 -7.75
C CYS A 64 0.12 18.51 -7.97
N GLN A 65 0.48 18.22 -9.22
CA GLN A 65 1.22 17.04 -9.60
C GLN A 65 2.71 17.16 -9.27
N ASN A 66 3.37 16.01 -9.07
CA ASN A 66 4.81 15.88 -8.84
C ASN A 66 5.34 16.61 -7.59
N ILE A 67 4.46 16.97 -6.67
CA ILE A 67 4.81 17.62 -5.40
C ILE A 67 4.51 16.64 -4.27
N ALA A 68 5.45 16.46 -3.34
CA ALA A 68 5.25 15.64 -2.16
C ALA A 68 4.48 16.41 -1.09
N TYR A 69 3.27 15.97 -0.79
CA TYR A 69 2.43 16.52 0.28
C TYR A 69 2.48 15.62 1.51
N PRO A 70 2.46 16.18 2.73
CA PRO A 70 2.41 15.40 3.95
C PRO A 70 1.18 14.50 4.03
N VAL A 71 1.37 13.29 4.57
CA VAL A 71 0.33 12.33 4.91
C VAL A 71 0.31 12.11 6.41
N THR A 72 -0.89 12.08 6.99
CA THR A 72 -1.15 11.59 8.34
C THR A 72 -2.32 10.61 8.32
N GLY A 73 -2.35 9.67 9.27
CA GLY A 73 -3.41 8.68 9.34
C GLY A 73 -3.12 7.61 10.37
N TRP A 74 -3.74 6.46 10.23
CA TRP A 74 -3.58 5.32 11.15
C TRP A 74 -3.56 3.99 10.40
N VAL A 75 -2.83 3.05 10.99
CA VAL A 75 -2.91 1.61 10.68
C VAL A 75 -3.37 0.86 11.91
N TYR A 76 -4.26 -0.13 11.70
CA TYR A 76 -4.70 -1.04 12.74
C TYR A 76 -4.91 -2.44 12.12
N GLY A 77 -3.99 -3.36 12.38
CA GLY A 77 -3.97 -4.64 11.67
C GLY A 77 -3.84 -4.44 10.16
N THR A 78 -4.84 -4.90 9.41
CA THR A 78 -4.92 -4.71 7.96
C THR A 78 -5.56 -3.37 7.55
N ALA A 79 -6.26 -2.70 8.46
CA ALA A 79 -6.93 -1.45 8.15
C ALA A 79 -5.95 -0.28 8.05
N ILE A 80 -6.22 0.64 7.12
CA ILE A 80 -5.45 1.87 6.93
C ILE A 80 -6.38 3.03 6.62
N THR A 81 -6.10 4.18 7.21
CA THR A 81 -6.65 5.48 6.79
C THR A 81 -5.52 6.47 6.64
N PHE A 82 -5.65 7.41 5.71
CA PHE A 82 -4.72 8.54 5.63
C PHE A 82 -5.35 9.72 4.91
N ASP A 83 -4.84 10.91 5.20
CA ASP A 83 -5.31 12.17 4.67
C ASP A 83 -4.14 12.98 4.09
N THR A 84 -4.44 13.76 3.05
CA THR A 84 -3.54 14.74 2.46
C THR A 84 -4.28 16.06 2.27
N LYS A 85 -3.69 17.15 2.79
CA LYS A 85 -4.10 18.52 2.47
C LYS A 85 -3.31 18.99 1.26
N TRP A 86 -4.02 19.27 0.18
CA TRP A 86 -3.47 19.88 -1.02
C TRP A 86 -3.53 21.40 -0.89
N GLU A 87 -2.45 22.07 -1.18
CA GLU A 87 -2.37 23.52 -1.08
C GLU A 87 -1.38 24.08 -2.11
N SER A 88 -1.83 25.04 -2.90
CA SER A 88 -0.99 25.76 -3.85
C SER A 88 -1.42 27.19 -3.93
N ALA A 89 -0.44 28.10 -4.07
CA ALA A 89 -0.69 29.52 -4.35
C ALA A 89 -0.94 29.79 -5.83
N SER A 90 -0.53 28.87 -6.72
CA SER A 90 -0.55 29.05 -8.17
C SER A 90 -1.49 28.11 -8.91
N GLU A 91 -1.89 26.99 -8.29
CA GLU A 91 -2.75 25.98 -8.90
C GLU A 91 -4.07 25.83 -8.13
N SER A 92 -5.14 25.53 -8.85
CA SER A 92 -6.47 25.32 -8.26
C SER A 92 -6.59 23.87 -7.75
N CYS A 93 -5.92 23.55 -6.64
CA CYS A 93 -5.96 22.21 -6.04
C CYS A 93 -6.29 22.21 -4.53
N ASN A 94 -6.59 23.41 -3.96
CA ASN A 94 -6.82 23.56 -2.52
C ASN A 94 -7.98 22.68 -2.04
N SER A 95 -7.65 21.55 -1.43
CA SER A 95 -8.60 20.51 -1.05
C SER A 95 -8.02 19.60 0.02
N ILE A 96 -8.84 18.71 0.53
CA ILE A 96 -8.42 17.59 1.37
C ILE A 96 -8.91 16.31 0.71
N THR A 97 -8.05 15.30 0.66
CA THR A 97 -8.43 13.94 0.29
C THR A 97 -8.18 13.01 1.45
N SER A 98 -9.18 12.18 1.78
CA SER A 98 -9.12 11.13 2.79
C SER A 98 -9.28 9.78 2.11
N TRP A 99 -8.37 8.86 2.43
CA TRP A 99 -8.42 7.47 2.00
C TRP A 99 -8.75 6.57 3.18
N ALA A 100 -9.60 5.57 2.97
CA ALA A 100 -9.88 4.51 3.91
C ALA A 100 -9.89 3.17 3.20
N GLY A 101 -9.21 2.17 3.77
CA GLY A 101 -9.10 0.88 3.09
C GLY A 101 -8.39 -0.18 3.91
N TYR A 102 -7.84 -1.16 3.20
CA TYR A 102 -7.23 -2.33 3.81
C TYR A 102 -6.04 -2.84 2.99
N TYR A 103 -5.15 -3.54 3.68
CA TYR A 103 -4.05 -4.28 3.10
C TYR A 103 -4.41 -5.76 3.01
N TYR A 104 -4.24 -6.34 1.82
CA TYR A 104 -4.45 -7.76 1.59
C TYR A 104 -3.57 -8.26 0.43
N GLN A 105 -2.93 -9.40 0.63
CA GLN A 105 -2.09 -10.06 -0.38
C GLN A 105 -1.08 -9.14 -1.09
N GLY A 106 -0.42 -8.29 -0.32
CA GLY A 106 0.61 -7.40 -0.84
C GLY A 106 0.08 -6.13 -1.51
N GLN A 107 -1.20 -5.82 -1.42
CA GLN A 107 -1.82 -4.62 -1.99
C GLN A 107 -2.58 -3.84 -0.92
N ILE A 108 -2.62 -2.51 -1.08
CA ILE A 108 -3.50 -1.62 -0.32
C ILE A 108 -4.64 -1.20 -1.25
N THR A 109 -5.88 -1.51 -0.86
CA THR A 109 -7.08 -1.06 -1.57
C THR A 109 -7.81 -0.04 -0.72
N THR A 110 -8.15 1.12 -1.30
CA THR A 110 -8.83 2.21 -0.61
C THR A 110 -10.00 2.76 -1.42
N PHE A 111 -11.00 3.28 -0.72
CA PHE A 111 -11.90 4.32 -1.25
C PHE A 111 -11.41 5.67 -0.74
N TRP A 112 -11.62 6.72 -1.56
CA TRP A 112 -11.23 8.06 -1.20
C TRP A 112 -12.35 9.06 -1.45
N ASN A 113 -12.33 10.12 -0.66
CA ASN A 113 -13.19 11.29 -0.79
C ASN A 113 -12.31 12.53 -0.86
N LEU A 114 -12.54 13.38 -1.86
CA LEU A 114 -11.90 14.67 -2.03
C LEU A 114 -12.93 15.78 -1.87
N VAL A 115 -12.61 16.73 -1.00
CA VAL A 115 -13.43 17.92 -0.75
C VAL A 115 -12.60 19.15 -1.04
N GLN A 116 -13.04 19.96 -1.99
CA GLN A 116 -12.38 21.23 -2.33
C GLN A 116 -12.68 22.30 -1.28
N ASN A 117 -11.74 23.21 -1.09
CA ASN A 117 -11.98 24.41 -0.29
C ASN A 117 -13.14 25.22 -0.91
N GLY A 118 -14.14 25.57 -0.08
CA GLY A 118 -15.34 26.27 -0.53
C GLY A 118 -16.50 25.36 -0.95
N SER A 119 -16.37 24.01 -0.87
CA SER A 119 -17.50 23.10 -1.05
C SER A 119 -18.56 23.31 0.03
N ILE A 120 -19.84 23.37 -0.37
CA ILE A 120 -20.99 23.65 0.51
C ILE A 120 -22.11 22.60 0.41
N THR A 121 -21.96 21.62 -0.49
CA THR A 121 -22.96 20.55 -0.69
C THR A 121 -22.26 19.21 -0.84
N SER A 122 -22.96 18.13 -0.48
CA SER A 122 -22.45 16.77 -0.62
C SER A 122 -22.18 16.35 -2.08
N SER A 123 -22.87 16.95 -3.03
CA SER A 123 -22.65 16.71 -4.47
C SER A 123 -21.30 17.23 -4.98
N GLN A 124 -20.60 18.04 -4.19
CA GLN A 124 -19.26 18.55 -4.50
C GLN A 124 -18.15 17.64 -3.92
N ILE A 125 -18.49 16.55 -3.24
CA ILE A 125 -17.55 15.54 -2.81
C ILE A 125 -17.23 14.64 -3.99
N VAL A 126 -15.96 14.65 -4.41
CA VAL A 126 -15.47 13.72 -5.44
C VAL A 126 -15.00 12.43 -4.76
N GLN A 127 -15.36 11.30 -5.33
CA GLN A 127 -15.08 9.99 -4.75
C GLN A 127 -14.42 9.08 -5.77
N GLY A 128 -13.59 8.15 -5.28
CA GLY A 128 -13.00 7.14 -6.12
C GLY A 128 -12.39 6.01 -5.34
N LYS A 129 -11.67 5.15 -6.07
CA LYS A 129 -11.00 3.97 -5.53
C LYS A 129 -9.58 3.93 -6.04
N ASP A 130 -8.64 3.60 -5.15
CA ASP A 130 -7.25 3.31 -5.48
C ASP A 130 -6.88 1.88 -5.08
N THR A 131 -6.00 1.27 -5.89
CA THR A 131 -5.27 0.08 -5.51
C THR A 131 -3.78 0.39 -5.64
N PHE A 132 -3.06 0.23 -4.53
CA PHE A 132 -1.63 0.49 -4.45
C PHE A 132 -0.85 -0.82 -4.42
N THR A 133 0.21 -0.88 -5.21
CA THR A 133 1.18 -1.97 -5.22
C THR A 133 2.53 -1.49 -4.71
N PRO A 134 3.36 -2.36 -4.08
CA PRO A 134 4.66 -1.97 -3.57
C PRO A 134 5.58 -1.45 -4.68
N VAL A 135 6.25 -0.33 -4.42
CA VAL A 135 7.37 0.13 -5.26
C VAL A 135 8.62 -0.62 -4.83
N THR A 136 9.05 -1.60 -5.62
CA THR A 136 10.33 -2.29 -5.42
C THR A 136 11.47 -1.36 -5.82
N LYS A 137 12.30 -0.93 -4.86
CA LYS A 137 13.58 -0.27 -5.20
C LYS A 137 14.44 -1.30 -5.94
N VAL A 138 14.67 -1.09 -7.22
CA VAL A 138 15.67 -1.83 -7.98
C VAL A 138 17.03 -1.43 -7.41
N VAL A 139 17.59 -2.27 -6.54
CA VAL A 139 18.97 -2.12 -6.09
C VAL A 139 19.84 -2.52 -7.27
N ASN A 140 20.25 -1.55 -8.08
CA ASN A 140 21.30 -1.74 -9.07
C ASN A 140 22.59 -2.09 -8.33
N LYS A 141 22.86 -3.38 -8.18
CA LYS A 141 24.13 -3.91 -7.70
C LYS A 141 25.17 -3.61 -8.79
N LYS A 142 25.79 -2.41 -8.72
CA LYS A 142 26.93 -2.05 -9.54
C LYS A 142 28.01 -3.08 -9.26
N LEU A 143 28.20 -4.00 -10.22
CA LEU A 143 29.31 -4.95 -10.22
C LEU A 143 30.60 -4.15 -10.13
N MET A 144 31.20 -4.10 -8.94
CA MET A 144 32.59 -3.67 -8.81
C MET A 144 33.43 -4.78 -9.39
N HIS A 145 33.84 -4.61 -10.65
CA HIS A 145 34.98 -5.33 -11.20
C HIS A 145 36.24 -4.80 -10.49
N LYS A 146 36.77 -5.61 -9.59
CA LYS A 146 38.14 -5.45 -9.12
C LYS A 146 39.06 -5.76 -10.32
N LYS A 147 39.89 -4.79 -10.70
CA LYS A 147 41.10 -5.03 -11.44
C LYS A 147 42.15 -5.66 -10.53
#